data_04a9d8522253bb801feefc4093209ce1
#
_entry.id   04a9d8522253bb801feefc4093209ce1
#
_cell.length_a   1.000
_cell.length_b   1.000
_cell.length_c   1.000
_cell.angle_alpha   90.00
_cell.angle_beta   90.00
_cell.angle_gamma   90.00
#
_symmetry.space_group_name_H-M   'P 1'
#
loop_
_entity.id
_entity.type
_entity.pdbx_description
1 polymer ?
#
loop_
_entity_poly.entity_id
_entity_poly.type
_entity_poly.pdbx_seq_one_letter_code
_entity_poly.pdbx_strand_id
1 'polypeptide(L)'
;MSKKSTKLKAFQDTLKESNVTLANIEKNDELIRIIKKNADAVHDYRHPSYVRHLLGDIIMLTFFAVLANANEWGEIETFGKQKEKWLRKYLELPYGIPTDDTIRLVNSNISTEHFFDVTVKLLLRTVDQILQHTGKGNGIQGQDILAVDGKESRGSKRKTAEGEMEALRTLNVYSTDYGICLGQKFIKEKTNEIPAAQELLPLIDLKGSIVTADAMNCQKGTASAIVAGGGEYVLSLKENQPFFYEEVEKYFDEETRKGLKGKENCWYKSVEKEHGGVAVREYFITEDIEWYSEREKWEKLNAFGMVKRHWRGRTGAAWKKRGIIYAA
;
A
#
# COMPACT_ATOMS: atom_id res chain seq x y z
N MET A 1 22.58 -28.66 -12.20
CA MET A 1 21.54 -27.73 -12.68
C MET A 1 21.57 -26.43 -11.84
N SER A 2 21.60 -25.26 -12.49
CA SER A 2 21.68 -24.00 -11.74
C SER A 2 20.37 -23.71 -11.01
N LYS A 3 20.41 -23.01 -9.86
CA LYS A 3 19.21 -22.58 -9.12
C LYS A 3 18.18 -21.83 -10.01
N LYS A 4 18.66 -21.10 -11.03
CA LYS A 4 17.85 -20.39 -12.02
C LYS A 4 17.01 -21.36 -12.88
N SER A 5 17.58 -22.49 -13.28
CA SER A 5 16.88 -23.53 -14.07
C SER A 5 15.75 -24.23 -13.29
N THR A 6 15.95 -24.44 -11.98
CA THR A 6 14.94 -25.10 -11.13
C THR A 6 13.73 -24.18 -10.88
N LYS A 7 13.97 -22.87 -10.63
CA LYS A 7 12.89 -21.90 -10.47
C LYS A 7 12.05 -21.72 -11.73
N LEU A 8 12.71 -21.62 -12.90
CA LEU A 8 12.03 -21.48 -14.17
C LEU A 8 11.14 -22.69 -14.49
N LYS A 9 11.60 -23.90 -14.16
CA LYS A 9 10.79 -25.12 -14.33
C LYS A 9 9.57 -25.13 -13.40
N ALA A 10 9.73 -24.76 -12.14
CA ALA A 10 8.62 -24.63 -11.19
C ALA A 10 7.57 -23.63 -11.68
N PHE A 11 8.00 -22.47 -12.22
CA PHE A 11 7.09 -21.49 -12.81
C PHE A 11 6.35 -22.03 -14.05
N GLN A 12 7.03 -22.78 -14.91
CA GLN A 12 6.40 -23.43 -16.08
C GLN A 12 5.31 -24.42 -15.66
N ASP A 13 5.52 -25.16 -14.57
CA ASP A 13 4.53 -26.10 -14.04
C ASP A 13 3.32 -25.34 -13.44
N THR A 14 3.56 -24.25 -12.71
CA THR A 14 2.50 -23.35 -12.21
C THR A 14 1.64 -22.76 -13.34
N LEU A 15 2.25 -22.38 -14.47
CA LEU A 15 1.52 -21.86 -15.64
C LEU A 15 0.56 -22.88 -16.26
N LYS A 16 0.86 -24.19 -16.18
CA LYS A 16 -0.03 -25.25 -16.67
C LYS A 16 -1.26 -25.40 -15.78
N GLU A 17 -1.11 -25.15 -14.47
CA GLU A 17 -2.19 -25.21 -13.48
C GLU A 17 -3.04 -23.94 -13.46
N SER A 18 -2.48 -22.78 -13.87
CA SER A 18 -3.12 -21.46 -13.79
C SER A 18 -4.16 -21.13 -14.88
N ASN A 19 -4.61 -22.10 -15.68
CA ASN A 19 -5.65 -21.90 -16.69
C ASN A 19 -6.96 -21.29 -16.12
N VAL A 20 -7.20 -21.43 -14.82
CA VAL A 20 -8.36 -20.87 -14.12
C VAL A 20 -8.31 -19.34 -14.04
N THR A 21 -7.14 -18.76 -13.82
CA THR A 21 -6.98 -17.30 -13.65
C THR A 21 -7.12 -16.58 -15.00
N LEU A 22 -6.54 -17.12 -16.06
CA LEU A 22 -6.66 -16.56 -17.42
C LEU A 22 -8.08 -16.65 -17.97
N ALA A 23 -8.82 -17.73 -17.70
CA ALA A 23 -10.22 -17.86 -18.09
C ALA A 23 -11.14 -16.81 -17.45
N ASN A 24 -10.81 -16.34 -16.26
CA ASN A 24 -11.53 -15.23 -15.62
C ASN A 24 -11.20 -13.87 -16.25
N ILE A 25 -9.98 -13.67 -16.75
CA ILE A 25 -9.58 -12.47 -17.49
C ILE A 25 -10.26 -12.43 -18.87
N GLU A 26 -10.40 -13.56 -19.56
CA GLU A 26 -11.06 -13.64 -20.87
C GLU A 26 -12.55 -13.20 -20.85
N LYS A 27 -13.21 -13.29 -19.68
CA LYS A 27 -14.58 -12.79 -19.51
C LYS A 27 -14.67 -11.25 -19.45
N ASN A 28 -13.53 -10.56 -19.37
CA ASN A 28 -13.44 -9.11 -19.21
C ASN A 28 -12.69 -8.44 -20.38
N ASP A 29 -12.99 -8.85 -21.62
CA ASP A 29 -12.36 -8.31 -22.83
C ASP A 29 -12.36 -6.77 -22.89
N GLU A 30 -13.45 -6.15 -22.46
CA GLU A 30 -13.57 -4.69 -22.43
C GLU A 30 -12.55 -4.07 -21.46
N LEU A 31 -12.39 -4.65 -20.28
CA LEU A 31 -11.40 -4.22 -19.29
C LEU A 31 -9.97 -4.32 -19.84
N ILE A 32 -9.64 -5.44 -20.49
CA ILE A 32 -8.33 -5.64 -21.10
C ILE A 32 -8.05 -4.57 -22.16
N ARG A 33 -9.03 -4.24 -23.00
CA ARG A 33 -8.90 -3.19 -24.02
C ARG A 33 -8.70 -1.81 -23.41
N ILE A 34 -9.40 -1.51 -22.32
CA ILE A 34 -9.22 -0.27 -21.59
C ILE A 34 -7.80 -0.17 -21.01
N ILE A 35 -7.29 -1.23 -20.36
CA ILE A 35 -5.93 -1.27 -19.83
C ILE A 35 -4.91 -1.12 -20.97
N LYS A 36 -5.10 -1.82 -22.11
CA LYS A 36 -4.24 -1.71 -23.30
C LYS A 36 -4.19 -0.28 -23.83
N LYS A 37 -5.35 0.37 -24.00
CA LYS A 37 -5.42 1.77 -24.46
C LYS A 37 -4.59 2.71 -23.57
N ASN A 38 -4.55 2.45 -22.26
CA ASN A 38 -3.75 3.28 -21.35
C ASN A 38 -2.26 2.90 -21.36
N ALA A 39 -1.95 1.62 -21.53
CA ALA A 39 -0.56 1.20 -21.76
C ALA A 39 0.00 1.82 -23.03
N ASP A 40 -0.80 1.97 -24.09
CA ASP A 40 -0.41 2.64 -25.33
C ASP A 40 -0.26 4.17 -25.18
N ALA A 41 -0.93 4.77 -24.21
CA ALA A 41 -0.81 6.20 -23.92
C ALA A 41 0.46 6.55 -23.12
N VAL A 42 1.20 5.56 -22.61
CA VAL A 42 2.48 5.79 -21.94
C VAL A 42 3.50 6.28 -22.96
N HIS A 43 4.13 7.42 -22.68
CA HIS A 43 5.14 7.99 -23.57
C HIS A 43 6.35 7.06 -23.74
N ASP A 44 6.64 6.67 -24.98
CA ASP A 44 7.82 5.88 -25.30
C ASP A 44 9.05 6.79 -25.37
N TYR A 45 9.94 6.63 -24.43
CA TYR A 45 11.20 7.41 -24.35
C TYR A 45 12.22 6.98 -25.41
N ARG A 46 12.01 5.87 -26.09
CA ARG A 46 12.93 5.33 -27.09
C ARG A 46 12.80 6.07 -28.41
N HIS A 47 13.91 6.23 -29.12
CA HIS A 47 13.87 6.78 -30.48
C HIS A 47 13.15 5.80 -31.42
N PRO A 48 12.20 6.25 -32.27
CA PRO A 48 11.37 5.39 -33.11
C PRO A 48 12.15 4.36 -33.95
N SER A 49 13.33 4.71 -34.46
CA SER A 49 14.16 3.80 -35.27
C SER A 49 14.70 2.57 -34.49
N TYR A 50 14.66 2.60 -33.17
CA TYR A 50 15.11 1.48 -32.32
C TYR A 50 13.94 0.67 -31.73
N VAL A 51 12.72 1.07 -32.00
CA VAL A 51 11.51 0.41 -31.47
C VAL A 51 11.16 -0.79 -32.34
N ARG A 52 11.49 -1.99 -31.90
CA ARG A 52 11.00 -3.26 -32.50
C ARG A 52 9.72 -3.75 -31.83
N HIS A 53 9.66 -3.65 -30.51
CA HIS A 53 8.50 -4.07 -29.72
C HIS A 53 7.82 -2.82 -29.16
N LEU A 54 6.51 -2.71 -29.35
CA LEU A 54 5.71 -1.58 -28.87
C LEU A 54 5.73 -1.50 -27.36
N LEU A 55 5.82 -0.28 -26.80
CA LEU A 55 5.87 -0.07 -25.36
C LEU A 55 4.63 -0.61 -24.68
N GLY A 56 3.45 -0.30 -25.23
CA GLY A 56 2.18 -0.81 -24.68
C GLY A 56 2.09 -2.33 -24.66
N ASP A 57 2.66 -3.03 -25.66
CA ASP A 57 2.70 -4.49 -25.69
C ASP A 57 3.62 -5.05 -24.59
N ILE A 58 4.79 -4.41 -24.36
CA ILE A 58 5.71 -4.82 -23.29
C ILE A 58 5.07 -4.62 -21.92
N ILE A 59 4.41 -3.48 -21.69
CA ILE A 59 3.70 -3.19 -20.44
C ILE A 59 2.61 -4.23 -20.18
N MET A 60 1.77 -4.51 -21.19
CA MET A 60 0.69 -5.48 -21.05
C MET A 60 1.18 -6.91 -20.89
N LEU A 61 2.22 -7.30 -21.60
CA LEU A 61 2.88 -8.60 -21.43
C LEU A 61 3.38 -8.76 -19.97
N THR A 62 4.07 -7.74 -19.47
CA THR A 62 4.56 -7.72 -18.08
C THR A 62 3.40 -7.82 -17.10
N PHE A 63 2.34 -7.04 -17.30
CA PHE A 63 1.14 -7.05 -16.47
C PHE A 63 0.49 -8.44 -16.40
N PHE A 64 0.22 -9.07 -17.55
CA PHE A 64 -0.38 -10.41 -17.57
C PHE A 64 0.52 -11.47 -16.96
N ALA A 65 1.82 -11.40 -17.20
CA ALA A 65 2.77 -12.36 -16.64
C ALA A 65 2.84 -12.24 -15.12
N VAL A 66 2.84 -11.02 -14.57
CA VAL A 66 2.81 -10.78 -13.10
C VAL A 66 1.50 -11.28 -12.50
N LEU A 67 0.36 -11.07 -13.13
CA LEU A 67 -0.92 -11.66 -12.72
C LEU A 67 -0.89 -13.21 -12.75
N ALA A 68 -0.10 -13.78 -13.64
CA ALA A 68 0.16 -15.22 -13.69
C ALA A 68 1.30 -15.67 -12.75
N ASN A 69 1.67 -14.81 -11.79
CA ASN A 69 2.68 -15.06 -10.76
C ASN A 69 4.15 -15.12 -11.27
N ALA A 70 4.46 -14.43 -12.37
CA ALA A 70 5.84 -14.24 -12.80
C ALA A 70 6.58 -13.25 -11.87
N ASN A 71 7.78 -13.61 -11.41
CA ASN A 71 8.59 -12.83 -10.47
C ASN A 71 9.95 -12.43 -11.03
N GLU A 72 10.34 -12.97 -12.18
CA GLU A 72 11.63 -12.72 -12.84
C GLU A 72 11.40 -12.40 -14.34
N TRP A 73 12.28 -11.62 -14.94
CA TRP A 73 12.16 -11.21 -16.36
C TRP A 73 12.11 -12.41 -17.33
N GLY A 74 12.89 -13.45 -17.05
CA GLY A 74 12.86 -14.69 -17.84
C GLY A 74 11.55 -15.47 -17.72
N GLU A 75 10.81 -15.30 -16.62
CA GLU A 75 9.49 -15.90 -16.46
C GLU A 75 8.45 -15.12 -17.29
N ILE A 76 8.60 -13.79 -17.41
CA ILE A 76 7.73 -12.97 -18.28
C ILE A 76 7.92 -13.36 -19.75
N GLU A 77 9.15 -13.53 -20.21
CA GLU A 77 9.44 -14.02 -21.56
C GLU A 77 8.84 -15.41 -21.77
N THR A 78 8.99 -16.31 -20.81
CA THR A 78 8.46 -17.67 -20.85
C THR A 78 6.95 -17.68 -20.94
N PHE A 79 6.28 -16.86 -20.11
CA PHE A 79 4.83 -16.65 -20.18
C PHE A 79 4.41 -16.16 -21.56
N GLY A 80 5.10 -15.14 -22.08
CA GLY A 80 4.84 -14.60 -23.41
C GLY A 80 4.87 -15.67 -24.49
N LYS A 81 5.94 -16.46 -24.55
CA LYS A 81 6.10 -17.56 -25.52
C LYS A 81 5.03 -18.63 -25.40
N GLN A 82 4.64 -19.00 -24.17
CA GLN A 82 3.60 -20.02 -23.95
C GLN A 82 2.20 -19.53 -24.27
N LYS A 83 1.92 -18.25 -24.09
CA LYS A 83 0.60 -17.63 -24.26
C LYS A 83 0.52 -16.72 -25.49
N GLU A 84 1.49 -16.74 -26.39
CA GLU A 84 1.57 -15.83 -27.55
C GLU A 84 0.29 -15.81 -28.36
N LYS A 85 -0.31 -16.97 -28.67
CA LYS A 85 -1.57 -17.07 -29.42
C LYS A 85 -2.73 -16.33 -28.72
N TRP A 86 -2.78 -16.38 -27.40
CA TRP A 86 -3.78 -15.68 -26.60
C TRP A 86 -3.47 -14.19 -26.54
N LEU A 87 -2.22 -13.82 -26.29
CA LEU A 87 -1.77 -12.42 -26.21
C LEU A 87 -2.04 -11.67 -27.51
N ARG A 88 -1.90 -12.30 -28.68
CA ARG A 88 -2.20 -11.71 -29.99
C ARG A 88 -3.66 -11.33 -30.21
N LYS A 89 -4.58 -11.69 -29.32
CA LYS A 89 -5.94 -11.13 -29.32
C LYS A 89 -5.99 -9.67 -28.89
N TYR A 90 -5.00 -9.21 -28.11
CA TYR A 90 -4.96 -7.90 -27.46
C TYR A 90 -3.71 -7.09 -27.81
N LEU A 91 -2.62 -7.74 -28.15
CA LEU A 91 -1.31 -7.17 -28.44
C LEU A 91 -0.95 -7.36 -29.91
N GLU A 92 -0.25 -6.37 -30.47
CA GLU A 92 0.16 -6.42 -31.87
C GLU A 92 1.33 -7.38 -32.09
N LEU A 93 2.32 -7.33 -31.20
CA LEU A 93 3.53 -8.16 -31.21
C LEU A 93 4.20 -8.25 -32.60
N PRO A 94 4.55 -7.13 -33.24
CA PRO A 94 5.02 -7.09 -34.64
C PRO A 94 6.26 -7.97 -34.87
N TYR A 95 7.12 -8.12 -33.87
CA TYR A 95 8.33 -8.95 -33.91
C TYR A 95 8.27 -10.13 -32.93
N GLY A 96 7.06 -10.57 -32.54
CA GLY A 96 6.86 -11.64 -31.56
C GLY A 96 7.14 -11.21 -30.12
N ILE A 97 7.46 -12.15 -29.26
CA ILE A 97 7.71 -11.91 -27.83
C ILE A 97 9.12 -11.36 -27.63
N PRO A 98 9.28 -10.22 -26.94
CA PRO A 98 10.58 -9.67 -26.60
C PRO A 98 11.35 -10.60 -25.65
N THR A 99 12.67 -10.54 -25.72
CA THR A 99 13.58 -11.26 -24.78
C THR A 99 13.51 -10.67 -23.38
N ASP A 100 13.92 -11.44 -22.37
CA ASP A 100 13.99 -11.02 -20.97
C ASP A 100 14.82 -9.74 -20.77
N ASP A 101 15.95 -9.61 -21.49
CA ASP A 101 16.77 -8.40 -21.47
C ASP A 101 16.04 -7.18 -22.06
N THR A 102 15.30 -7.35 -23.15
CA THR A 102 14.49 -6.27 -23.73
C THR A 102 13.39 -5.86 -22.77
N ILE A 103 12.66 -6.81 -22.18
CA ILE A 103 11.60 -6.55 -21.21
C ILE A 103 12.16 -5.80 -20.01
N ARG A 104 13.28 -6.27 -19.46
CA ARG A 104 13.98 -5.64 -18.32
C ARG A 104 14.41 -4.22 -18.65
N LEU A 105 15.12 -4.02 -19.77
CA LEU A 105 15.65 -2.72 -20.16
C LEU A 105 14.53 -1.69 -20.35
N VAL A 106 13.47 -2.07 -21.05
CA VAL A 106 12.33 -1.18 -21.33
C VAL A 106 11.62 -0.81 -20.05
N ASN A 107 11.21 -1.78 -19.23
CA ASN A 107 10.49 -1.51 -17.99
C ASN A 107 11.33 -0.70 -16.98
N SER A 108 12.66 -0.88 -16.95
CA SER A 108 13.56 -0.15 -16.03
C SER A 108 13.72 1.33 -16.39
N ASN A 109 13.34 1.74 -17.57
CA ASN A 109 13.50 3.11 -18.06
C ASN A 109 12.17 3.85 -18.29
N ILE A 110 11.03 3.22 -18.00
CA ILE A 110 9.73 3.90 -18.03
C ILE A 110 9.70 4.94 -16.90
N SER A 111 9.24 6.16 -17.21
CA SER A 111 8.97 7.16 -16.18
C SER A 111 7.92 6.63 -15.21
N THR A 112 8.31 6.47 -13.95
CA THR A 112 7.42 5.95 -12.89
C THR A 112 6.20 6.85 -12.70
N GLU A 113 6.40 8.16 -12.77
CA GLU A 113 5.34 9.16 -12.62
C GLU A 113 4.30 9.04 -13.73
N HIS A 114 4.77 8.94 -14.97
CA HIS A 114 3.90 8.82 -16.14
C HIS A 114 3.18 7.47 -16.19
N PHE A 115 3.88 6.39 -15.83
CA PHE A 115 3.31 5.05 -15.71
C PHE A 115 2.21 5.00 -14.65
N PHE A 116 2.45 5.61 -13.49
CA PHE A 116 1.48 5.70 -12.42
C PHE A 116 0.23 6.47 -12.86
N ASP A 117 0.42 7.65 -13.44
CA ASP A 117 -0.71 8.50 -13.85
C ASP A 117 -1.62 7.84 -14.88
N VAL A 118 -1.04 7.18 -15.85
CA VAL A 118 -1.80 6.61 -16.98
C VAL A 118 -2.36 5.23 -16.65
N THR A 119 -1.59 4.37 -15.98
CA THR A 119 -1.92 2.95 -15.81
C THR A 119 -2.59 2.67 -14.46
N VAL A 120 -2.02 3.21 -13.38
CA VAL A 120 -2.48 2.87 -12.02
C VAL A 120 -3.78 3.60 -11.68
N LYS A 121 -3.91 4.89 -12.03
CA LYS A 121 -5.17 5.64 -11.81
C LYS A 121 -6.36 5.00 -12.51
N LEU A 122 -6.13 4.42 -13.69
CA LEU A 122 -7.21 3.73 -14.38
C LEU A 122 -7.51 2.37 -13.79
N LEU A 123 -6.47 1.61 -13.44
CA LEU A 123 -6.65 0.33 -12.76
C LEU A 123 -7.46 0.52 -11.48
N LEU A 124 -7.14 1.55 -10.70
CA LEU A 124 -7.85 1.90 -9.48
C LEU A 124 -9.32 2.24 -9.74
N ARG A 125 -9.61 3.08 -10.74
CA ARG A 125 -10.99 3.40 -11.12
C ARG A 125 -11.78 2.17 -11.55
N THR A 126 -11.13 1.24 -12.24
CA THR A 126 -11.77 0.00 -12.72
C THR A 126 -12.00 -0.97 -11.57
N VAL A 127 -11.04 -1.09 -10.66
CA VAL A 127 -11.17 -1.89 -9.44
C VAL A 127 -12.28 -1.31 -8.57
N ASP A 128 -12.32 0.01 -8.38
CA ASP A 128 -13.36 0.69 -7.61
C ASP A 128 -14.76 0.42 -8.20
N GLN A 129 -14.93 0.51 -9.51
CA GLN A 129 -16.19 0.16 -10.17
C GLN A 129 -16.60 -1.30 -9.97
N ILE A 130 -15.64 -2.24 -10.02
CA ILE A 130 -15.92 -3.67 -9.77
C ILE A 130 -16.34 -3.88 -8.31
N LEU A 131 -15.70 -3.20 -7.37
CA LEU A 131 -15.90 -3.36 -5.95
C LEU A 131 -17.21 -2.72 -5.47
N GLN A 132 -17.61 -1.58 -6.03
CA GLN A 132 -18.93 -0.98 -5.79
C GLN A 132 -20.07 -1.93 -6.19
N HIS A 133 -19.86 -2.83 -7.18
CA HIS A 133 -20.85 -3.82 -7.61
C HIS A 133 -20.85 -5.09 -6.74
N THR A 134 -19.78 -5.37 -5.99
CA THR A 134 -19.69 -6.62 -5.19
C THR A 134 -20.14 -6.47 -3.75
N GLY A 135 -20.32 -5.26 -3.24
CA GLY A 135 -20.93 -4.96 -1.91
C GLY A 135 -20.22 -5.58 -0.71
N LYS A 136 -18.97 -5.96 -0.84
CA LYS A 136 -18.20 -6.61 0.24
C LYS A 136 -17.07 -5.71 0.70
N GLY A 137 -17.32 -4.88 1.70
CA GLY A 137 -16.30 -4.28 2.54
C GLY A 137 -16.33 -4.95 3.91
N ASN A 138 -15.18 -5.33 4.45
CA ASN A 138 -15.03 -5.78 5.85
C ASN A 138 -14.75 -4.60 6.78
N GLY A 139 -14.86 -3.36 6.29
CA GLY A 139 -14.54 -2.14 7.01
C GLY A 139 -15.37 -1.90 8.26
N ILE A 140 -14.88 -1.01 9.11
CA ILE A 140 -15.61 -0.58 10.30
C ILE A 140 -16.83 0.24 9.85
N GLN A 141 -18.03 -0.24 10.14
CA GLN A 141 -19.29 0.41 9.74
C GLN A 141 -19.45 0.66 8.24
N GLY A 142 -18.79 -0.14 7.40
CA GLY A 142 -18.81 0.01 5.94
C GLY A 142 -17.78 1.01 5.40
N GLN A 143 -16.86 1.50 6.24
CA GLN A 143 -15.75 2.36 5.83
C GLN A 143 -14.49 1.53 5.58
N ASP A 144 -13.80 1.72 4.45
CA ASP A 144 -12.52 1.08 4.19
C ASP A 144 -11.41 1.67 5.08
N ILE A 145 -10.51 0.82 5.56
CA ILE A 145 -9.33 1.25 6.30
C ILE A 145 -8.15 1.32 5.34
N LEU A 146 -7.64 2.53 5.13
CA LEU A 146 -6.48 2.79 4.29
C LEU A 146 -5.22 2.93 5.17
N ALA A 147 -4.30 1.99 5.04
CA ALA A 147 -3.03 2.04 5.76
C ALA A 147 -1.96 2.75 4.94
N VAL A 148 -1.39 3.83 5.50
CA VAL A 148 -0.27 4.57 4.91
C VAL A 148 1.01 4.12 5.60
N ASP A 149 1.92 3.50 4.84
CA ASP A 149 3.18 2.95 5.37
C ASP A 149 4.34 3.14 4.40
N GLY A 150 5.50 3.53 4.95
CA GLY A 150 6.76 3.62 4.23
C GLY A 150 7.48 2.28 4.19
N LYS A 151 7.90 1.82 3.02
CA LYS A 151 8.57 0.53 2.85
C LYS A 151 9.89 0.64 2.11
N GLU A 152 10.93 0.04 2.68
CA GLU A 152 12.22 -0.13 2.03
C GLU A 152 12.31 -1.50 1.38
N SER A 153 12.52 -1.53 0.06
CA SER A 153 12.74 -2.76 -0.70
C SER A 153 14.18 -3.23 -0.54
N ARG A 154 14.48 -4.02 0.47
CA ARG A 154 15.85 -4.47 0.82
C ARG A 154 16.59 -5.13 -0.33
N GLY A 155 15.90 -5.85 -1.21
CA GLY A 155 16.48 -6.50 -2.40
C GLY A 155 16.83 -5.55 -3.55
N SER A 156 16.43 -4.27 -3.48
CA SER A 156 16.69 -3.27 -4.52
C SER A 156 17.98 -2.47 -4.31
N LYS A 157 18.77 -2.78 -3.27
CA LYS A 157 20.00 -2.05 -2.93
C LYS A 157 20.94 -1.97 -4.13
N ARG A 158 21.32 -0.75 -4.51
CA ARG A 158 22.25 -0.43 -5.58
C ARG A 158 23.31 0.54 -5.06
N LYS A 159 24.53 0.46 -5.62
CA LYS A 159 25.54 1.49 -5.39
C LYS A 159 25.14 2.75 -6.16
N THR A 160 25.10 3.88 -5.47
CA THR A 160 24.97 5.20 -6.11
C THR A 160 26.27 5.59 -6.81
N ALA A 161 26.25 6.69 -7.56
CA ALA A 161 27.46 7.24 -8.18
C ALA A 161 28.52 7.61 -7.13
N GLU A 162 28.08 7.97 -5.92
CA GLU A 162 28.91 8.31 -4.76
C GLU A 162 29.42 7.08 -4.00
N GLY A 163 29.01 5.86 -4.42
CA GLY A 163 29.45 4.58 -3.83
C GLY A 163 28.64 4.13 -2.61
N GLU A 164 27.59 4.84 -2.24
CA GLU A 164 26.69 4.46 -1.16
C GLU A 164 25.69 3.38 -1.61
N MET A 165 25.21 2.56 -0.66
CA MET A 165 24.20 1.54 -0.93
C MET A 165 22.80 2.09 -0.68
N GLU A 166 22.11 2.43 -1.74
CA GLU A 166 20.74 2.93 -1.67
C GLU A 166 19.71 1.85 -2.01
N ALA A 167 18.66 1.77 -1.20
CA ALA A 167 17.52 0.91 -1.44
C ALA A 167 16.33 1.74 -1.95
N LEU A 168 15.51 1.11 -2.78
CA LEU A 168 14.25 1.71 -3.21
C LEU A 168 13.31 1.84 -2.01
N ARG A 169 12.85 3.05 -1.75
CA ARG A 169 11.85 3.35 -0.73
C ARG A 169 10.56 3.82 -1.38
N THR A 170 9.45 3.37 -0.85
CA THR A 170 8.12 3.73 -1.33
C THR A 170 7.22 4.05 -0.15
N LEU A 171 6.39 5.08 -0.30
CA LEU A 171 5.21 5.26 0.53
C LEU A 171 4.04 4.60 -0.19
N ASN A 172 3.27 3.81 0.53
CA ASN A 172 2.13 3.07 -0.02
C ASN A 172 0.86 3.45 0.74
N VAL A 173 -0.26 3.54 0.02
CA VAL A 173 -1.60 3.59 0.59
C VAL A 173 -2.29 2.29 0.25
N TYR A 174 -2.54 1.47 1.26
CA TYR A 174 -3.05 0.12 1.12
C TYR A 174 -4.47 0.02 1.69
N SER A 175 -5.41 -0.44 0.88
CA SER A 175 -6.75 -0.77 1.31
C SER A 175 -6.75 -2.12 2.01
N THR A 176 -7.20 -2.14 3.28
CA THR A 176 -7.28 -3.39 4.05
C THR A 176 -8.49 -4.24 3.66
N ASP A 177 -9.55 -3.62 3.19
CA ASP A 177 -10.77 -4.30 2.77
C ASP A 177 -10.59 -5.02 1.45
N TYR A 178 -9.92 -4.36 0.51
CA TYR A 178 -9.72 -4.90 -0.83
C TYR A 178 -8.40 -5.67 -0.99
N GLY A 179 -7.46 -5.52 -0.04
CA GLY A 179 -6.17 -6.18 -0.09
C GLY A 179 -5.26 -5.67 -1.21
N ILE A 180 -5.41 -4.41 -1.63
CA ILE A 180 -4.68 -3.80 -2.74
C ILE A 180 -4.00 -2.49 -2.35
N CYS A 181 -2.91 -2.16 -3.06
CA CYS A 181 -2.26 -0.87 -2.95
C CYS A 181 -2.96 0.13 -3.87
N LEU A 182 -3.64 1.13 -3.28
CA LEU A 182 -4.37 2.18 -4.01
C LEU A 182 -3.46 3.26 -4.57
N GLY A 183 -2.29 3.45 -3.97
CA GLY A 183 -1.34 4.45 -4.40
C GLY A 183 0.05 4.18 -3.87
N GLN A 184 1.07 4.53 -4.66
CA GLN A 184 2.47 4.37 -4.30
C GLN A 184 3.26 5.59 -4.76
N LYS A 185 4.16 6.07 -3.91
CA LYS A 185 5.10 7.13 -4.26
C LYS A 185 6.53 6.75 -3.88
N PHE A 186 7.47 6.96 -4.79
CA PHE A 186 8.89 6.78 -4.50
C PHE A 186 9.42 7.91 -3.63
N ILE A 187 10.23 7.55 -2.64
CA ILE A 187 10.88 8.48 -1.72
C ILE A 187 12.39 8.30 -1.83
N LYS A 188 13.12 9.39 -2.07
CA LYS A 188 14.58 9.33 -2.12
C LYS A 188 15.18 9.16 -0.73
N GLU A 189 14.67 9.91 0.25
CA GLU A 189 15.14 9.90 1.62
C GLU A 189 14.00 9.64 2.60
N LYS A 190 14.29 9.03 3.75
CA LYS A 190 13.28 8.72 4.76
C LYS A 190 12.55 9.97 5.28
N THR A 191 13.22 11.10 5.34
CA THR A 191 12.64 12.41 5.72
C THR A 191 11.58 12.93 4.75
N ASN A 192 11.52 12.38 3.55
CA ASN A 192 10.57 12.78 2.51
C ASN A 192 9.22 12.01 2.57
N GLU A 193 8.99 11.16 3.58
CA GLU A 193 7.72 10.43 3.74
C GLU A 193 6.55 11.38 4.00
N ILE A 194 6.74 12.43 4.80
CA ILE A 194 5.69 13.42 5.13
C ILE A 194 5.22 14.18 3.88
N PRO A 195 6.10 14.83 3.10
CA PRO A 195 5.69 15.45 1.84
C PRO A 195 5.08 14.45 0.87
N ALA A 196 5.65 13.24 0.77
CA ALA A 196 5.13 12.20 -0.11
C ALA A 196 3.69 11.78 0.26
N ALA A 197 3.36 11.68 1.55
CA ALA A 197 1.99 11.40 2.00
C ALA A 197 1.04 12.54 1.61
N GLN A 198 1.43 13.78 1.85
CA GLN A 198 0.63 14.97 1.53
C GLN A 198 0.41 15.17 0.03
N GLU A 199 1.31 14.68 -0.81
CA GLU A 199 1.17 14.71 -2.27
C GLU A 199 0.40 13.50 -2.81
N LEU A 200 0.50 12.32 -2.16
CA LEU A 200 -0.14 11.09 -2.62
C LEU A 200 -1.63 11.02 -2.22
N LEU A 201 -1.96 11.39 -0.99
CA LEU A 201 -3.33 11.30 -0.46
C LEU A 201 -4.37 12.05 -1.30
N PRO A 202 -4.12 13.28 -1.81
CA PRO A 202 -5.07 13.98 -2.68
C PRO A 202 -5.33 13.30 -4.03
N LEU A 203 -4.50 12.35 -4.43
CA LEU A 203 -4.67 11.61 -5.69
C LEU A 203 -5.59 10.40 -5.57
N ILE A 204 -5.99 10.06 -4.32
CA ILE A 204 -6.80 8.89 -3.99
C ILE A 204 -8.18 9.37 -3.54
N ASP A 205 -9.23 8.65 -3.92
CA ASP A 205 -10.56 8.90 -3.37
C ASP A 205 -10.60 8.38 -1.91
N LEU A 206 -10.64 9.31 -0.96
CA LEU A 206 -10.65 9.01 0.48
C LEU A 206 -12.06 9.03 1.06
N LYS A 207 -13.08 9.35 0.26
CA LYS A 207 -14.45 9.49 0.74
C LYS A 207 -14.97 8.18 1.35
N GLY A 208 -15.42 8.26 2.60
CA GLY A 208 -15.93 7.11 3.35
C GLY A 208 -14.83 6.13 3.78
N SER A 209 -13.58 6.58 3.87
CA SER A 209 -12.45 5.78 4.35
C SER A 209 -11.88 6.33 5.65
N ILE A 210 -11.25 5.44 6.43
CA ILE A 210 -10.45 5.80 7.60
C ILE A 210 -8.98 5.59 7.25
N VAL A 211 -8.22 6.67 7.21
CA VAL A 211 -6.78 6.63 6.91
C VAL A 211 -5.99 6.42 8.20
N THR A 212 -5.20 5.35 8.25
CA THR A 212 -4.29 5.07 9.35
C THR A 212 -2.84 5.30 8.93
N ALA A 213 -2.04 5.90 9.79
CA ALA A 213 -0.62 6.11 9.54
C ALA A 213 0.22 6.03 10.81
N ASP A 214 1.51 5.77 10.63
CA ASP A 214 2.47 5.77 11.71
C ASP A 214 2.74 7.19 12.26
N ALA A 215 3.52 7.27 13.34
CA ALA A 215 3.75 8.54 14.03
C ALA A 215 4.49 9.58 13.17
N MET A 216 5.32 9.18 12.21
CA MET A 216 5.99 10.12 11.33
C MET A 216 4.99 10.94 10.52
N ASN A 217 3.91 10.30 10.08
CA ASN A 217 2.82 10.89 9.32
C ASN A 217 1.77 11.59 10.20
N CYS A 218 1.91 11.59 11.53
CA CYS A 218 1.06 12.37 12.44
C CYS A 218 1.44 13.85 12.35
N GLN A 219 0.93 14.51 11.31
CA GLN A 219 1.18 15.91 10.97
C GLN A 219 -0.12 16.63 10.63
N LYS A 220 -0.22 17.91 11.00
CA LYS A 220 -1.39 18.75 10.71
C LYS A 220 -1.73 18.77 9.21
N GLY A 221 -0.70 18.89 8.35
CA GLY A 221 -0.87 18.88 6.89
C GLY A 221 -1.37 17.53 6.36
N THR A 222 -0.99 16.42 6.97
CA THR A 222 -1.50 15.09 6.60
C THR A 222 -2.97 14.94 7.00
N ALA A 223 -3.34 15.37 8.22
CA ALA A 223 -4.73 15.38 8.66
C ALA A 223 -5.62 16.24 7.72
N SER A 224 -5.17 17.47 7.40
CA SER A 224 -5.89 18.35 6.45
C SER A 224 -6.03 17.73 5.06
N ALA A 225 -5.00 17.07 4.53
CA ALA A 225 -5.09 16.40 3.23
C ALA A 225 -6.12 15.25 3.23
N ILE A 226 -6.20 14.48 4.33
CA ILE A 226 -7.18 13.40 4.48
C ILE A 226 -8.60 13.97 4.53
N VAL A 227 -8.81 14.97 5.38
CA VAL A 227 -10.14 15.61 5.55
C VAL A 227 -10.61 16.29 4.27
N ALA A 228 -9.71 16.99 3.57
CA ALA A 228 -10.02 17.60 2.27
C ALA A 228 -10.42 16.55 1.21
N GLY A 229 -9.86 15.34 1.28
CA GLY A 229 -10.25 14.20 0.44
C GLY A 229 -11.56 13.51 0.86
N GLY A 230 -12.21 13.97 1.93
CA GLY A 230 -13.46 13.39 2.46
C GLY A 230 -13.27 12.15 3.34
N GLY A 231 -12.05 11.86 3.75
CA GLY A 231 -11.69 10.77 4.66
C GLY A 231 -11.71 11.20 6.12
N GLU A 232 -11.64 10.18 6.99
CA GLU A 232 -11.37 10.30 8.42
C GLU A 232 -9.97 9.76 8.71
N TYR A 233 -9.41 10.04 9.87
CA TYR A 233 -8.05 9.58 10.18
C TYR A 233 -7.89 8.98 11.57
N VAL A 234 -6.99 8.03 11.69
CA VAL A 234 -6.44 7.50 12.95
C VAL A 234 -4.92 7.52 12.84
N LEU A 235 -4.29 8.54 13.41
CA LEU A 235 -2.84 8.74 13.31
C LEU A 235 -2.14 8.35 14.62
N SER A 236 -1.02 7.66 14.54
CA SER A 236 -0.22 7.29 15.72
C SER A 236 0.59 8.48 16.24
N LEU A 237 0.50 8.84 17.54
CA LEU A 237 1.24 9.93 18.20
C LEU A 237 2.41 9.35 19.00
N LYS A 238 3.52 9.93 18.90
CA LYS A 238 4.71 9.61 19.66
C LYS A 238 5.49 10.90 19.95
N GLU A 239 6.67 10.74 20.49
CA GLU A 239 7.58 11.82 20.84
C GLU A 239 8.01 12.74 19.68
N ASN A 240 7.69 12.39 18.42
CA ASN A 240 7.87 13.29 17.28
C ASN A 240 6.97 14.53 17.32
N GLN A 241 5.90 14.49 18.15
CA GLN A 241 5.06 15.62 18.51
C GLN A 241 5.07 15.77 20.04
N PRO A 242 6.19 16.25 20.65
CA PRO A 242 6.45 16.12 22.08
C PRO A 242 5.38 16.79 22.95
N PHE A 243 5.02 18.03 22.66
CA PHE A 243 4.00 18.76 23.43
C PHE A 243 2.64 18.08 23.37
N PHE A 244 2.24 17.67 22.16
CA PHE A 244 0.98 16.96 21.94
C PHE A 244 0.96 15.62 22.69
N TYR A 245 2.04 14.87 22.57
CA TYR A 245 2.19 13.58 23.27
C TYR A 245 2.11 13.73 24.79
N GLU A 246 2.82 14.69 25.36
CA GLU A 246 2.85 14.93 26.80
C GLU A 246 1.48 15.36 27.35
N GLU A 247 0.74 16.21 26.65
CA GLU A 247 -0.59 16.64 27.08
C GLU A 247 -1.58 15.46 27.08
N VAL A 248 -1.60 14.65 26.00
CA VAL A 248 -2.45 13.47 25.92
C VAL A 248 -2.04 12.40 26.94
N GLU A 249 -0.75 12.20 27.17
CA GLU A 249 -0.26 11.24 28.16
C GLU A 249 -0.66 11.64 29.58
N LYS A 250 -0.50 12.92 29.97
CA LYS A 250 -0.95 13.45 31.25
C LYS A 250 -2.44 13.23 31.47
N TYR A 251 -3.27 13.56 30.47
CA TYR A 251 -4.72 13.35 30.54
C TYR A 251 -5.04 11.88 30.86
N PHE A 252 -4.52 10.94 30.09
CA PHE A 252 -4.80 9.53 30.30
C PHE A 252 -4.23 8.99 31.63
N ASP A 253 -3.13 9.53 32.13
CA ASP A 253 -2.60 9.17 33.45
C ASP A 253 -3.51 9.65 34.58
N GLU A 254 -4.02 10.86 34.49
CA GLU A 254 -4.99 11.39 35.46
C GLU A 254 -6.29 10.61 35.46
N GLU A 255 -6.88 10.34 34.29
CA GLU A 255 -8.12 9.56 34.17
C GLU A 255 -7.92 8.12 34.67
N THR A 256 -6.76 7.51 34.41
CA THR A 256 -6.44 6.18 34.95
C THR A 256 -6.34 6.21 36.47
N ARG A 257 -5.75 7.26 37.08
CA ARG A 257 -5.69 7.43 38.55
C ARG A 257 -7.07 7.63 39.17
N LYS A 258 -7.97 8.32 38.48
CA LYS A 258 -9.39 8.50 38.89
C LYS A 258 -10.22 7.23 38.73
N GLY A 259 -9.61 6.13 38.18
CA GLY A 259 -10.27 4.84 37.96
C GLY A 259 -11.30 4.85 36.83
N LEU A 260 -11.15 5.78 35.86
CA LEU A 260 -12.01 5.94 34.68
C LEU A 260 -13.51 6.11 35.03
N LYS A 261 -13.82 6.69 36.19
CA LYS A 261 -15.18 6.89 36.67
C LYS A 261 -15.98 7.70 35.67
N GLY A 262 -17.18 7.19 35.31
CA GLY A 262 -18.07 7.80 34.31
C GLY A 262 -17.63 7.61 32.86
N LYS A 263 -16.61 6.78 32.60
CA LYS A 263 -16.04 6.51 31.28
C LYS A 263 -16.00 5.01 30.97
N GLU A 264 -16.90 4.23 31.57
CA GLU A 264 -16.95 2.76 31.46
C GLU A 264 -17.13 2.28 30.02
N ASN A 265 -17.85 3.05 29.19
CA ASN A 265 -18.07 2.76 27.76
C ASN A 265 -16.89 3.12 26.86
N CYS A 266 -15.86 3.78 27.41
CA CYS A 266 -14.67 4.21 26.68
C CYS A 266 -13.47 3.26 26.87
N TRP A 267 -13.70 2.07 27.39
CA TRP A 267 -12.66 1.09 27.68
C TRP A 267 -13.00 -0.29 27.11
N TYR A 268 -12.01 -0.94 26.53
CA TYR A 268 -12.10 -2.30 26.02
C TYR A 268 -10.83 -3.07 26.34
N LYS A 269 -10.96 -4.38 26.61
CA LYS A 269 -9.83 -5.26 26.90
C LYS A 269 -9.88 -6.50 26.03
N SER A 270 -8.76 -6.80 25.36
CA SER A 270 -8.56 -8.07 24.67
C SER A 270 -7.45 -8.90 25.34
N VAL A 271 -7.60 -10.23 25.24
CA VAL A 271 -6.62 -11.20 25.74
C VAL A 271 -6.37 -12.21 24.64
N GLU A 272 -5.16 -12.26 24.13
CA GLU A 272 -4.79 -13.10 22.99
C GLU A 272 -3.54 -13.93 23.27
N LYS A 273 -3.47 -15.13 22.69
CA LYS A 273 -2.24 -15.92 22.67
C LYS A 273 -1.36 -15.44 21.53
N GLU A 274 -0.15 -14.99 21.83
CA GLU A 274 0.77 -14.40 20.85
C GLU A 274 2.20 -14.82 21.15
N HIS A 275 2.90 -15.32 20.12
CA HIS A 275 4.34 -15.68 20.21
C HIS A 275 4.73 -16.52 21.45
N GLY A 276 3.92 -17.53 21.80
CA GLY A 276 4.19 -18.40 22.92
C GLY A 276 3.92 -17.80 24.31
N GLY A 277 3.24 -16.66 24.37
CA GLY A 277 2.79 -15.98 25.58
C GLY A 277 1.34 -15.53 25.51
N VAL A 278 0.94 -14.73 26.47
CA VAL A 278 -0.36 -14.07 26.53
C VAL A 278 -0.15 -12.55 26.40
N ALA A 279 -0.80 -11.96 25.42
CA ALA A 279 -0.86 -10.51 25.26
C ALA A 279 -2.21 -10.01 25.78
N VAL A 280 -2.18 -9.04 26.66
CA VAL A 280 -3.35 -8.30 27.14
C VAL A 280 -3.26 -6.88 26.57
N ARG A 281 -4.28 -6.44 25.87
CA ARG A 281 -4.40 -5.07 25.37
C ARG A 281 -5.60 -4.40 26.03
N GLU A 282 -5.37 -3.22 26.56
CA GLU A 282 -6.41 -2.36 27.10
C GLU A 282 -6.48 -1.11 26.25
N TYR A 283 -7.65 -0.84 25.71
CA TYR A 283 -7.93 0.27 24.81
C TYR A 283 -8.76 1.30 25.54
N PHE A 284 -8.39 2.55 25.43
CA PHE A 284 -9.12 3.68 26.00
C PHE A 284 -9.37 4.69 24.89
N ILE A 285 -10.55 5.26 24.84
CA ILE A 285 -10.88 6.34 23.90
C ILE A 285 -11.63 7.45 24.65
N THR A 286 -11.45 8.69 24.24
CA THR A 286 -12.17 9.84 24.77
C THR A 286 -12.49 10.86 23.68
N GLU A 287 -13.71 11.36 23.68
CA GLU A 287 -14.15 12.52 22.89
C GLU A 287 -14.06 13.82 23.70
N ASP A 288 -13.72 13.71 24.99
CA ASP A 288 -13.43 14.86 25.85
C ASP A 288 -12.05 15.40 25.50
N ILE A 289 -11.97 16.31 24.54
CA ILE A 289 -10.75 16.91 23.99
C ILE A 289 -10.68 18.43 24.18
N GLU A 290 -11.63 19.03 24.91
CA GLU A 290 -11.72 20.48 25.17
C GLU A 290 -10.48 21.03 25.89
N TRP A 291 -9.85 20.18 26.69
CA TRP A 291 -8.62 20.50 27.43
C TRP A 291 -7.37 20.63 26.54
N TYR A 292 -7.40 20.12 25.29
CA TYR A 292 -6.25 20.18 24.40
C TYR A 292 -6.16 21.57 23.76
N SER A 293 -5.10 22.31 24.11
CA SER A 293 -4.94 23.72 23.74
C SER A 293 -4.79 23.98 22.24
N GLU A 294 -4.27 23.00 21.50
CA GLU A 294 -4.03 23.12 20.05
C GLU A 294 -5.05 22.38 19.18
N ARG A 295 -6.19 21.93 19.73
CA ARG A 295 -7.18 21.14 18.99
C ARG A 295 -7.63 21.80 17.68
N GLU A 296 -7.83 23.11 17.67
CA GLU A 296 -8.27 23.87 16.50
C GLU A 296 -7.26 23.89 15.36
N LYS A 297 -5.97 23.56 15.65
CA LYS A 297 -4.94 23.43 14.63
C LYS A 297 -4.97 22.08 13.91
N TRP A 298 -5.80 21.14 14.38
CA TRP A 298 -5.99 19.83 13.80
C TRP A 298 -7.40 19.72 13.22
N GLU A 299 -7.49 19.62 11.92
CA GLU A 299 -8.76 19.59 11.22
C GLU A 299 -9.55 18.33 11.60
N LYS A 300 -10.80 18.51 12.09
CA LYS A 300 -11.69 17.44 12.57
C LYS A 300 -11.09 16.53 13.67
N LEU A 301 -10.22 17.01 14.51
CA LEU A 301 -9.79 16.23 15.67
C LEU A 301 -10.93 16.11 16.67
N ASN A 302 -11.47 14.91 16.89
CA ASN A 302 -12.65 14.65 17.71
C ASN A 302 -12.38 13.73 18.91
N ALA A 303 -11.33 12.92 18.85
CA ALA A 303 -11.07 11.93 19.90
C ALA A 303 -9.58 11.61 20.08
N PHE A 304 -9.24 11.17 21.29
CA PHE A 304 -7.95 10.54 21.58
C PHE A 304 -8.14 9.10 22.01
N GLY A 305 -7.24 8.23 21.56
CA GLY A 305 -7.17 6.85 21.97
C GLY A 305 -5.84 6.50 22.62
N MET A 306 -5.84 5.55 23.55
CA MET A 306 -4.63 4.99 24.15
C MET A 306 -4.72 3.47 24.17
N VAL A 307 -3.61 2.78 23.86
CA VAL A 307 -3.49 1.33 23.98
C VAL A 307 -2.38 1.02 25.00
N LYS A 308 -2.74 0.27 26.04
CA LYS A 308 -1.77 -0.33 26.96
C LYS A 308 -1.62 -1.81 26.60
N ARG A 309 -0.40 -2.26 26.31
CA ARG A 309 -0.11 -3.66 26.02
C ARG A 309 0.75 -4.25 27.13
N HIS A 310 0.28 -5.38 27.67
CA HIS A 310 1.01 -6.23 28.60
C HIS A 310 1.25 -7.58 27.93
N TRP A 311 2.46 -8.08 27.99
CA TRP A 311 2.78 -9.41 27.48
C TRP A 311 3.46 -10.24 28.56
N ARG A 312 3.09 -11.50 28.68
CA ARG A 312 3.67 -12.45 29.62
C ARG A 312 4.04 -13.74 28.88
N GLY A 313 5.34 -14.03 28.79
CA GLY A 313 5.87 -15.25 28.20
C GLY A 313 5.75 -16.46 29.13
N ARG A 314 5.95 -17.66 28.58
CA ARG A 314 5.95 -18.93 29.33
C ARG A 314 7.02 -18.98 30.42
N THR A 315 8.15 -18.33 30.21
CA THR A 315 9.29 -18.26 31.13
C THR A 315 9.11 -17.23 32.27
N GLY A 316 7.93 -16.62 32.38
CA GLY A 316 7.67 -15.57 33.37
C GLY A 316 8.16 -14.18 32.95
N ALA A 317 8.90 -14.04 31.85
CA ALA A 317 9.26 -12.75 31.30
C ALA A 317 8.00 -11.96 30.95
N ALA A 318 7.88 -10.75 31.48
CA ALA A 318 6.76 -9.86 31.21
C ALA A 318 7.29 -8.49 30.82
N TRP A 319 6.64 -7.86 29.85
CA TRP A 319 6.89 -6.48 29.50
C TRP A 319 5.58 -5.71 29.31
N LYS A 320 5.64 -4.42 29.59
CA LYS A 320 4.54 -3.48 29.42
C LYS A 320 4.94 -2.45 28.39
N LYS A 321 4.15 -2.26 27.38
CA LYS A 321 4.32 -1.20 26.40
C LYS A 321 3.07 -0.34 26.38
N ARG A 322 3.27 0.97 26.44
CA ARG A 322 2.22 1.95 26.24
C ARG A 322 2.36 2.51 24.82
N GLY A 323 1.28 2.63 24.11
CA GLY A 323 1.19 3.35 22.84
C GLY A 323 -0.03 4.27 22.90
N ILE A 324 0.07 5.41 22.29
CA ILE A 324 -1.02 6.37 22.17
C ILE A 324 -1.40 6.47 20.71
N ILE A 325 -2.69 6.37 20.42
CA ILE A 325 -3.27 6.36 19.08
C ILE A 325 -4.42 7.39 19.06
N TYR A 326 -4.66 8.05 17.94
CA TYR A 326 -5.61 9.16 17.83
C TYR A 326 -6.63 8.92 16.78
N ALA A 327 -7.78 9.48 16.98
CA ALA A 327 -8.86 9.45 16.01
C ALA A 327 -9.32 10.86 15.67
N ALA A 328 -9.84 11.08 14.51
CA ALA A 328 -10.53 12.31 14.11
C ALA A 328 -12.00 12.28 14.44
#